data_49842c47a4582f29fe725ec72378d852
#
_entry.id   49842c47a4582f29fe725ec72378d852
#
_cell.length_a   1.000
_cell.length_b   1.000
_cell.length_c   1.000
_cell.angle_alpha   90.00
_cell.angle_beta   90.00
_cell.angle_gamma   90.00
#
_symmetry.space_group_name_H-M   'P 1'
#
loop_
_entity.id
_entity.type
_entity.pdbx_description
1 polymer ?
#
loop_
_entity_poly.entity_id
_entity_poly.type
_entity_poly.pdbx_seq_one_letter_code
_entity_poly.pdbx_strand_id
1 'polypeptide(L)'
;PGSRLAALYAEQGVGSPVYERHRHRYEVNPEYVERLTAAGLQVAGVTPGMAGRGSGLVEAIELPDHPFFVGLQSHPEFRSRLMRPSPPFTGFIRAAVERAEARQGARPAAEAPSAPASADGTGEA
;
A
#
# COMPACT_ATOMS: atom_id res chain seq x y z
N PRO A 1 14.25 9.96 -2.96
CA PRO A 1 15.09 8.75 -2.93
C PRO A 1 14.94 8.05 -1.59
N GLY A 2 14.87 6.71 -1.60
CA GLY A 2 14.81 5.90 -0.37
C GLY A 2 13.40 5.59 0.17
N SER A 3 12.33 6.05 -0.47
CA SER A 3 10.97 5.66 -0.12
C SER A 3 10.48 4.48 -0.96
N ARG A 4 9.54 3.70 -0.43
CA ARG A 4 8.85 2.62 -1.16
C ARG A 4 8.18 3.16 -2.42
N LEU A 5 7.50 4.29 -2.30
CA LEU A 5 6.84 4.93 -3.42
C LEU A 5 7.82 5.27 -4.55
N ALA A 6 8.99 5.82 -4.22
CA ALA A 6 10.02 6.12 -5.22
C ALA A 6 10.50 4.85 -5.93
N ALA A 7 10.69 3.75 -5.19
CA ALA A 7 11.06 2.45 -5.77
C ALA A 7 10.00 1.93 -6.75
N LEU A 8 8.72 2.01 -6.39
CA LEU A 8 7.61 1.60 -7.26
C LEU A 8 7.55 2.39 -8.58
N TYR A 9 7.79 3.69 -8.54
CA TYR A 9 7.89 4.49 -9.76
C TYR A 9 9.11 4.12 -10.58
N ALA A 10 10.25 3.89 -9.94
CA ALA A 10 11.49 3.49 -10.62
C ALA A 10 11.36 2.12 -11.31
N GLU A 11 10.64 1.16 -10.73
CA GLU A 11 10.33 -0.15 -11.36
C GLU A 11 9.62 0.00 -12.72
N GLN A 12 8.85 1.07 -12.89
CA GLN A 12 8.18 1.38 -14.16
C GLN A 12 8.97 2.36 -15.04
N GLY A 13 10.24 2.62 -14.72
CA GLY A 13 11.10 3.52 -15.46
C GLY A 13 10.78 5.01 -15.27
N VAL A 14 10.03 5.36 -14.22
CA VAL A 14 9.69 6.75 -13.90
C VAL A 14 10.62 7.27 -12.81
N GLY A 15 11.45 8.23 -13.17
CA GLY A 15 12.34 8.93 -12.24
C GLY A 15 11.70 10.16 -11.59
N SER A 16 12.46 10.83 -10.72
CA SER A 16 12.06 12.12 -10.14
C SER A 16 12.42 13.27 -11.10
N PRO A 17 11.56 14.28 -11.27
CA PRO A 17 10.25 14.45 -10.63
C PRO A 17 9.16 13.58 -11.24
N VAL A 18 8.19 13.17 -10.41
CA VAL A 18 6.98 12.47 -10.84
C VAL A 18 5.86 13.50 -11.06
N TYR A 19 5.12 13.34 -12.15
CA TYR A 19 4.00 14.24 -12.48
C TYR A 19 2.68 13.48 -12.34
N GLU A 20 1.84 13.93 -11.41
CA GLU A 20 0.52 13.36 -11.15
C GLU A 20 -0.59 14.42 -11.20
N ARG A 21 -1.84 13.98 -11.27
CA ARG A 21 -3.00 14.86 -11.28
C ARG A 21 -3.46 15.15 -9.85
N HIS A 22 -3.83 16.39 -9.56
CA HIS A 22 -4.28 16.85 -8.25
C HIS A 22 -5.65 17.51 -8.35
N ARG A 23 -6.47 17.34 -7.29
CA ARG A 23 -7.81 17.95 -7.17
C ARG A 23 -8.09 18.46 -5.75
N HIS A 24 -7.12 18.38 -4.85
CA HIS A 24 -7.31 18.77 -3.45
C HIS A 24 -7.28 20.30 -3.27
N ARG A 25 -7.88 20.74 -2.15
CA ARG A 25 -7.94 22.15 -1.71
C ARG A 25 -7.16 22.36 -0.41
N TYR A 26 -6.86 21.29 0.31
CA TYR A 26 -6.20 21.31 1.60
C TYR A 26 -4.86 20.61 1.49
N GLU A 27 -3.91 21.10 2.29
CA GLU A 27 -2.55 20.58 2.35
C GLU A 27 -2.22 20.12 3.76
N VAL A 28 -1.21 19.30 3.90
CA VAL A 28 -0.65 18.98 5.20
C VAL A 28 -0.06 20.26 5.79
N ASN A 29 -0.56 20.69 6.95
CA ASN A 29 -0.01 21.87 7.62
C ASN A 29 1.46 21.61 8.01
N PRO A 30 2.42 22.42 7.52
CA PRO A 30 3.85 22.24 7.77
C PRO A 30 4.22 22.15 9.25
N GLU A 31 3.46 22.81 10.13
CA GLU A 31 3.69 22.78 11.60
C GLU A 31 3.55 21.38 12.22
N TYR A 32 2.80 20.47 11.55
CA TYR A 32 2.63 19.10 12.02
C TYR A 32 3.65 18.11 11.46
N VAL A 33 4.37 18.48 10.40
CA VAL A 33 5.27 17.56 9.69
C VAL A 33 6.32 16.97 10.62
N GLU A 34 6.98 17.79 11.44
CA GLU A 34 7.99 17.34 12.39
C GLU A 34 7.40 16.34 13.41
N ARG A 35 6.23 16.63 13.96
CA ARG A 35 5.54 15.74 14.93
C ARG A 35 5.12 14.42 14.30
N LEU A 36 4.64 14.45 13.06
CA LEU A 36 4.25 13.25 12.31
C LEU A 36 5.47 12.40 11.99
N THR A 37 6.57 13.02 11.58
CA THR A 37 7.82 12.33 11.28
C THR A 37 8.44 11.72 12.55
N ALA A 38 8.42 12.43 13.66
CA ALA A 38 8.85 11.90 14.95
C ALA A 38 8.02 10.71 15.43
N ALA A 39 6.74 10.62 14.99
CA ALA A 39 5.86 9.49 15.26
C ALA A 39 6.02 8.33 14.25
N GLY A 40 7.00 8.38 13.35
CA GLY A 40 7.31 7.31 12.40
C GLY A 40 6.72 7.47 11.00
N LEU A 41 6.02 8.58 10.71
CA LEU A 41 5.56 8.87 9.35
C LEU A 41 6.76 9.32 8.51
N GLN A 42 6.90 8.76 7.31
CA GLN A 42 7.89 9.21 6.34
C GLN A 42 7.24 10.08 5.26
N VAL A 43 7.81 11.26 5.01
CA VAL A 43 7.45 12.07 3.84
C VAL A 43 8.13 11.46 2.61
N ALA A 44 7.33 10.91 1.71
CA ALA A 44 7.80 10.19 0.52
C ALA A 44 7.86 11.07 -0.73
N GLY A 45 7.11 12.18 -0.75
CA GLY A 45 7.11 13.13 -1.85
C GLY A 45 6.70 14.53 -1.42
N VAL A 46 7.33 15.52 -2.05
CA VAL A 46 7.02 16.94 -1.86
C VAL A 46 6.96 17.63 -3.22
N THR A 47 6.16 18.70 -3.33
CA THR A 47 6.25 19.57 -4.50
C THR A 47 7.62 20.26 -4.55
N PRO A 48 8.15 20.54 -5.74
CA PRO A 48 9.29 21.45 -5.86
C PRO A 48 8.94 22.78 -5.19
N GLY A 49 9.81 23.28 -4.33
CA GLY A 49 9.63 24.60 -3.72
C GLY A 49 9.47 25.69 -4.78
N MET A 50 8.45 26.52 -4.66
CA MET A 50 8.37 27.73 -5.46
C MET A 50 9.33 28.77 -4.89
N ALA A 51 10.06 29.48 -5.76
CA ALA A 51 10.94 30.56 -5.34
C ALA A 51 10.17 31.54 -4.43
N GLY A 52 10.64 31.69 -3.18
CA GLY A 52 10.02 32.54 -2.16
C GLY A 52 8.98 31.89 -1.24
N ARG A 53 8.65 30.59 -1.43
CA ARG A 53 7.83 29.80 -0.51
C ARG A 53 8.65 28.59 -0.07
N GLY A 54 9.17 28.59 1.12
CA GLY A 54 9.94 27.55 1.80
C GLY A 54 9.95 26.11 1.23
N SER A 55 10.12 25.12 2.07
CA SER A 55 10.05 23.70 1.70
C SER A 55 8.73 23.36 0.99
N GLY A 56 8.80 22.51 -0.05
CA GLY A 56 7.61 22.10 -0.83
C GLY A 56 6.51 21.48 0.04
N LEU A 57 5.29 21.48 -0.48
CA LEU A 57 4.14 20.87 0.18
C LEU A 57 4.26 19.35 0.19
N VAL A 58 3.77 18.72 1.25
CA VAL A 58 3.77 17.25 1.36
C VAL A 58 2.72 16.66 0.42
N GLU A 59 3.16 15.86 -0.53
CA GLU A 59 2.33 15.23 -1.56
C GLU A 59 2.17 13.73 -1.37
N ALA A 60 3.13 13.10 -0.70
CA ALA A 60 3.09 11.68 -0.43
C ALA A 60 3.70 11.35 0.93
N ILE A 61 3.08 10.40 1.60
CA ILE A 61 3.53 9.88 2.89
C ILE A 61 3.54 8.35 2.88
N GLU A 62 4.36 7.74 3.72
CA GLU A 62 4.35 6.31 3.96
C GLU A 62 4.71 5.96 5.41
N LEU A 63 4.33 4.75 5.84
CA LEU A 63 4.81 4.15 7.09
C LEU A 63 5.77 3.01 6.72
N PRO A 64 7.08 3.17 6.96
CA PRO A 64 8.10 2.19 6.57
C PRO A 64 7.87 0.82 7.19
N ASP A 65 7.47 0.78 8.46
CA ASP A 65 7.27 -0.46 9.23
C ASP A 65 5.92 -1.16 8.95
N HIS A 66 5.05 -0.55 8.14
CA HIS A 66 3.81 -1.18 7.71
C HIS A 66 4.03 -1.99 6.42
N PRO A 67 3.39 -3.16 6.24
CA PRO A 67 3.50 -3.95 5.01
C PRO A 67 3.28 -3.16 3.73
N PHE A 68 2.23 -2.32 3.72
CA PHE A 68 2.01 -1.32 2.67
C PHE A 68 1.09 -0.21 3.20
N PHE A 69 1.66 0.94 3.47
CA PHE A 69 0.91 2.17 3.78
C PHE A 69 1.51 3.31 2.97
N VAL A 70 0.73 3.81 2.02
CA VAL A 70 1.07 4.96 1.19
C VAL A 70 -0.13 5.88 1.14
N GLY A 71 0.06 7.14 1.50
CA GLY A 71 -0.93 8.20 1.34
C GLY A 71 -0.49 9.18 0.27
N LEU A 72 -1.41 9.59 -0.59
CA LEU A 72 -1.15 10.49 -1.71
C LEU A 72 -2.15 11.64 -1.70
N GLN A 73 -1.68 12.84 -1.99
CA GLN A 73 -2.52 13.99 -2.34
C GLN A 73 -2.98 13.92 -3.80
N SER A 74 -2.18 13.30 -4.64
CA SER A 74 -2.47 13.09 -6.05
C SER A 74 -3.51 12.00 -6.29
N HIS A 75 -4.04 11.97 -7.51
CA HIS A 75 -5.02 11.01 -8.00
C HIS A 75 -4.41 10.08 -9.06
N PRO A 76 -3.69 9.02 -8.64
CA PRO A 76 -2.98 8.11 -9.57
C PRO A 76 -3.94 7.34 -10.50
N GLU A 77 -5.23 7.21 -10.14
CA GLU A 77 -6.24 6.57 -10.97
C GLU A 77 -6.41 7.27 -12.34
N PHE A 78 -6.17 8.56 -12.43
CA PHE A 78 -6.28 9.29 -13.70
C PHE A 78 -5.21 8.89 -14.73
N ARG A 79 -4.10 8.33 -14.27
CA ARG A 79 -3.00 7.86 -15.13
C ARG A 79 -2.92 6.35 -15.21
N SER A 80 -3.63 5.63 -14.36
CA SER A 80 -3.68 4.17 -14.38
C SER A 80 -4.39 3.66 -15.63
N ARG A 81 -3.88 2.58 -16.23
CA ARG A 81 -4.45 1.89 -17.39
C ARG A 81 -4.38 0.38 -17.17
N LEU A 82 -5.25 -0.38 -17.84
CA LEU A 82 -5.31 -1.84 -17.71
C LEU A 82 -3.94 -2.51 -17.91
N MET A 83 -3.23 -2.14 -18.97
CA MET A 83 -1.92 -2.72 -19.31
C MET A 83 -0.74 -1.96 -18.68
N ARG A 84 -1.00 -0.86 -18.02
CA ARG A 84 0.00 -0.04 -17.32
C ARG A 84 -0.63 0.57 -16.07
N PRO A 85 -0.87 -0.25 -15.04
CA PRO A 85 -1.44 0.25 -13.79
C PRO A 85 -0.48 1.22 -13.12
N SER A 86 -1.04 2.18 -12.38
CA SER A 86 -0.23 3.14 -11.63
C SER A 86 0.64 2.43 -10.58
N PRO A 87 1.91 2.86 -10.38
CA PRO A 87 2.84 2.22 -9.46
C PRO A 87 2.31 2.00 -8.04
N PRO A 88 1.64 2.97 -7.37
CA PRO A 88 1.10 2.74 -6.04
C PRO A 88 0.04 1.64 -6.01
N PHE A 89 -0.80 1.49 -7.03
CA PHE A 89 -1.78 0.40 -7.09
C PHE A 89 -1.10 -0.96 -7.28
N THR A 90 -0.10 -1.03 -8.14
CA THR A 90 0.70 -2.26 -8.33
C THR A 90 1.33 -2.70 -7.01
N GLY A 91 1.96 -1.77 -6.29
CA GLY A 91 2.57 -2.05 -4.99
C GLY A 91 1.56 -2.51 -3.94
N PHE A 92 0.39 -1.87 -3.88
CA PHE A 92 -0.67 -2.23 -2.96
C PHE A 92 -1.20 -3.66 -3.21
N ILE A 93 -1.50 -3.98 -4.46
CA ILE A 93 -2.00 -5.33 -4.83
C ILE A 93 -0.94 -6.39 -4.54
N ARG A 94 0.33 -6.14 -4.87
CA ARG A 94 1.45 -7.05 -4.54
C ARG A 94 1.49 -7.36 -3.05
N ALA A 95 1.51 -6.34 -2.20
CA ALA A 95 1.53 -6.52 -0.76
C ALA A 95 0.27 -7.22 -0.22
N ALA A 96 -0.90 -6.98 -0.82
CA ALA A 96 -2.14 -7.65 -0.45
C ALA A 96 -2.10 -9.15 -0.78
N VAL A 97 -1.56 -9.52 -1.94
CA VAL A 97 -1.38 -10.93 -2.36
C VAL A 97 -0.41 -11.63 -1.42
N GLU A 98 0.78 -11.06 -1.20
CA GLU A 98 1.78 -11.61 -0.28
C GLU A 98 1.22 -11.86 1.12
N ARG A 99 0.41 -10.92 1.62
CA ARG A 99 -0.25 -11.07 2.92
C ARG A 99 -1.30 -12.19 2.90
N ALA A 100 -2.07 -12.31 1.81
CA ALA A 100 -3.08 -13.36 1.68
C ALA A 100 -2.44 -14.74 1.65
N GLU A 101 -1.37 -14.91 0.90
CA GLU A 101 -0.59 -16.16 0.81
C GLU A 101 0.04 -16.55 2.16
N ALA A 102 0.65 -15.58 2.85
CA ALA A 102 1.21 -15.80 4.18
C ALA A 102 0.15 -16.28 5.19
N ARG A 103 -1.08 -15.73 5.11
CA ARG A 103 -2.20 -16.16 5.97
C ARG A 103 -2.71 -17.56 5.61
N GLN A 104 -2.70 -17.93 4.34
CA GLN A 104 -3.11 -19.28 3.90
C GLN A 104 -2.09 -20.32 4.32
N GLY A 105 -0.80 -20.04 4.17
CA GLY A 105 0.28 -20.92 4.62
C GLY A 105 0.35 -21.08 6.15
N ALA A 106 -0.16 -20.12 6.91
CA ALA A 106 -0.22 -20.17 8.37
C ALA A 106 -1.48 -20.87 8.93
N ARG A 107 -2.47 -21.22 8.10
CA ARG A 107 -3.65 -22.00 8.54
C ARG A 107 -3.21 -23.45 8.76
N PRO A 108 -3.42 -24.04 9.96
CA PRO A 108 -3.25 -25.47 10.14
C PRO A 108 -4.17 -26.20 9.16
N ALA A 109 -3.67 -27.31 8.60
CA ALA A 109 -4.47 -28.17 7.73
C ALA A 109 -5.79 -28.47 8.44
N ALA A 110 -6.90 -28.12 7.81
CA ALA A 110 -8.22 -28.41 8.38
C ALA A 110 -8.29 -29.91 8.57
N GLU A 111 -8.51 -30.35 9.81
CA GLU A 111 -8.76 -31.74 10.15
C GLU A 111 -9.86 -32.27 9.24
N ALA A 112 -9.55 -33.29 8.46
CA ALA A 112 -10.51 -33.88 7.54
C ALA A 112 -11.74 -34.30 8.35
N PRO A 113 -12.98 -34.06 7.86
CA PRO A 113 -14.17 -34.49 8.58
C PRO A 113 -14.09 -36.00 8.79
N SER A 114 -14.10 -36.42 10.05
CA SER A 114 -14.16 -37.83 10.43
C SER A 114 -15.38 -38.47 9.76
N ALA A 115 -15.17 -39.56 9.02
CA ALA A 115 -16.23 -40.30 8.38
C ALA A 115 -17.29 -40.72 9.43
N PRO A 116 -18.58 -40.64 9.12
CA PRO A 116 -19.62 -41.08 10.03
C PRO A 116 -19.44 -42.58 10.31
N ALA A 117 -19.45 -42.90 11.58
CA ALA A 117 -19.39 -44.30 12.05
C ALA A 117 -20.54 -45.09 11.40
N SER A 118 -20.20 -46.15 10.71
CA SER A 118 -21.16 -47.11 10.17
C SER A 118 -22.01 -47.68 11.32
N ALA A 119 -23.28 -47.40 11.32
CA ALA A 119 -24.23 -48.05 12.19
C ALA A 119 -24.41 -49.50 11.70
N ASP A 120 -23.73 -50.40 12.35
CA ASP A 120 -24.00 -51.84 12.21
C ASP A 120 -25.36 -52.16 12.85
N GLY A 121 -26.34 -52.33 12.00
CA GLY A 121 -27.67 -52.78 12.39
C GLY A 121 -27.73 -54.31 12.37
N THR A 122 -27.42 -54.94 13.45
CA THR A 122 -27.84 -56.32 13.71
C THR A 122 -29.30 -56.30 14.08
N GLY A 123 -30.15 -56.73 13.16
CA GLY A 123 -31.52 -57.07 13.43
C GLY A 123 -31.64 -58.58 13.48
N GLU A 124 -32.05 -59.07 14.63
CA GLU A 124 -32.50 -60.47 14.81
C GLU A 124 -33.99 -60.50 15.12
N ALA A 125 -34.64 -61.55 14.56
CA ALA A 125 -35.90 -62.20 14.82
C ALA A 125 -37.16 -61.55 14.20
#